data_0c9dccc9dc8817c48d810cb0e63e3786
#
_entry.id   0c9dccc9dc8817c48d810cb0e63e3786
#
_cell.length_a   1.000
_cell.length_b   1.000
_cell.length_c   1.000
_cell.angle_alpha   90.00
_cell.angle_beta   90.00
_cell.angle_gamma   90.00
#
_symmetry.space_group_name_H-M   'P 1'
#
loop_
_entity.id
_entity.type
_entity.pdbx_description
1 polymer ?
#
loop_
_entity_poly.entity_id
_entity_poly.type
_entity_poly.pdbx_seq_one_letter_code
_entity_poly.pdbx_strand_id
1 'polypeptide(L)'
;GSVSEISSDIINNAIANNKRIISVGTTCLRILETIAKINNGKIKPWSGFTDLFITPGFKFEIVNLLITNFHLPKSTLLMLVSAFHGQENIFKIYQHAIEQKYRFFSYGDCCIFSRDNNN
;
A
#
# COMPACT_ATOMS: atom_id res chain seq x y z
N GLY A 1 5.03 -11.68 9.13
CA GLY A 1 4.67 -10.45 9.82
C GLY A 1 3.62 -10.66 10.89
N SER A 2 3.49 -9.68 11.75
CA SER A 2 2.51 -9.75 12.82
C SER A 2 1.97 -8.36 13.16
N VAL A 3 0.73 -8.33 13.66
CA VAL A 3 0.10 -7.13 14.20
C VAL A 3 -0.37 -7.47 15.60
N SER A 4 0.13 -6.74 16.60
CA SER A 4 -0.22 -6.96 18.01
C SER A 4 -1.59 -6.35 18.32
N GLU A 5 -2.13 -6.75 19.49
CA GLU A 5 -3.38 -6.16 19.99
C GLU A 5 -3.26 -4.66 20.18
N ILE A 6 -2.14 -4.19 20.73
CA ILE A 6 -1.89 -2.76 20.94
C ILE A 6 -1.88 -2.02 19.61
N SER A 7 -1.17 -2.55 18.61
CA SER A 7 -1.13 -1.94 17.28
C SER A 7 -2.51 -1.93 16.62
N SER A 8 -3.26 -3.01 16.75
CA SER A 8 -4.64 -3.09 16.22
C SER A 8 -5.51 -2.00 16.82
N ASP A 9 -5.46 -1.81 18.13
CA ASP A 9 -6.26 -0.81 18.82
C ASP A 9 -5.89 0.61 18.37
N ILE A 10 -4.61 0.89 18.21
CA ILE A 10 -4.13 2.19 17.74
C ILE A 10 -4.65 2.47 16.33
N ILE A 11 -4.56 1.50 15.43
CA ILE A 11 -5.01 1.66 14.05
C ILE A 11 -6.53 1.85 13.99
N ASN A 12 -7.29 1.00 14.69
CA ASN A 12 -8.76 1.12 14.71
C ASN A 12 -9.20 2.46 15.28
N ASN A 13 -8.52 2.95 16.30
CA ASN A 13 -8.82 4.23 16.91
C ASN A 13 -8.55 5.38 15.94
N ALA A 14 -7.45 5.30 15.20
CA ALA A 14 -7.12 6.29 14.17
C ALA A 14 -8.20 6.31 13.07
N ILE A 15 -8.65 5.15 12.62
CA ILE A 15 -9.72 5.02 11.62
C ILE A 15 -11.01 5.64 12.15
N ALA A 16 -11.39 5.33 13.37
CA ALA A 16 -12.61 5.86 13.99
C ALA A 16 -12.59 7.38 14.12
N ASN A 17 -11.41 7.97 14.25
CA ASN A 17 -11.23 9.42 14.35
C ASN A 17 -10.89 10.09 13.03
N ASN A 18 -11.11 9.42 11.91
CA ASN A 18 -10.86 9.92 10.55
C ASN A 18 -9.41 10.36 10.33
N LYS A 19 -8.46 9.71 10.98
CA LYS A 19 -7.03 9.94 10.75
C LYS A 19 -6.56 9.08 9.58
N ARG A 20 -5.53 9.58 8.88
CA ARG A 20 -4.98 8.85 7.75
C ARG A 20 -4.08 7.72 8.23
N ILE A 21 -4.17 6.59 7.54
CA ILE A 21 -3.28 5.45 7.76
C ILE A 21 -2.21 5.49 6.67
N ILE A 22 -0.97 5.58 7.09
CA ILE A 22 0.18 5.66 6.19
C ILE A 22 0.96 4.37 6.31
N SER A 23 1.08 3.63 5.22
CA SER A 23 1.89 2.42 5.17
C SER A 23 3.28 2.76 4.63
N VAL A 24 4.30 2.33 5.35
CA VAL A 24 5.68 2.43 4.89
C VAL A 24 6.08 1.05 4.39
N GLY A 25 6.21 0.94 3.08
CA GLY A 25 6.51 -0.32 2.41
C GLY A 25 5.27 -1.09 2.00
N THR A 26 5.43 -1.92 0.97
CA THR A 26 4.32 -2.67 0.38
C THR A 26 3.93 -3.89 1.21
N THR A 27 4.84 -4.44 2.00
CA THR A 27 4.54 -5.58 2.88
C THR A 27 3.51 -5.18 3.94
N CYS A 28 3.70 -4.02 4.56
CA CYS A 28 2.78 -3.51 5.56
C CYS A 28 1.40 -3.25 4.94
N LEU A 29 1.36 -2.67 3.76
CA LEU A 29 0.11 -2.45 3.02
C LEU A 29 -0.65 -3.76 2.81
N ARG A 30 0.03 -4.81 2.36
CA ARG A 30 -0.59 -6.11 2.10
C ARG A 30 -1.12 -6.74 3.37
N ILE A 31 -0.38 -6.67 4.46
CA ILE A 31 -0.82 -7.21 5.76
C ILE A 31 -2.07 -6.50 6.25
N LEU A 32 -2.07 -5.17 6.27
CA LEU A 32 -3.20 -4.39 6.76
C LEU A 32 -4.47 -4.64 5.93
N GLU A 33 -4.33 -4.64 4.61
CA GLU A 33 -5.48 -4.87 3.73
C GLU A 33 -5.99 -6.32 3.81
N THR A 34 -5.10 -7.29 4.06
CA THR A 34 -5.50 -8.69 4.30
C THR A 34 -6.34 -8.80 5.56
N ILE A 35 -5.89 -8.21 6.65
CA ILE A 35 -6.62 -8.23 7.92
C ILE A 35 -7.98 -7.57 7.78
N ALA A 36 -8.03 -6.42 7.11
CA ALA A 36 -9.28 -5.70 6.89
C ALA A 36 -10.27 -6.53 6.07
N LYS A 37 -9.81 -7.22 5.05
CA LYS A 37 -10.66 -8.11 4.23
C LYS A 37 -11.27 -9.24 5.05
N ILE A 38 -10.48 -9.86 5.91
CA ILE A 38 -10.92 -10.98 6.74
C ILE A 38 -11.91 -10.50 7.82
N ASN A 39 -11.77 -9.27 8.31
CA ASN A 39 -12.49 -8.77 9.47
C ASN A 39 -13.44 -7.60 9.16
N ASN A 40 -13.95 -7.51 7.95
CA ASN A 40 -14.94 -6.51 7.53
C ASN A 40 -14.49 -5.06 7.77
N GLY A 41 -13.26 -4.75 7.44
CA GLY A 41 -12.71 -3.40 7.54
C GLY A 41 -12.09 -3.05 8.88
N LYS A 42 -12.03 -4.00 9.82
CA LYS A 42 -11.41 -3.77 11.13
C LYS A 42 -10.05 -4.45 11.19
N ILE A 43 -9.15 -3.87 11.98
CA ILE A 43 -7.84 -4.46 12.24
C ILE A 43 -7.92 -5.25 13.54
N LYS A 44 -7.39 -6.48 13.50
CA LYS A 44 -7.31 -7.36 14.66
C LYS A 44 -5.90 -7.92 14.78
N PRO A 45 -5.50 -8.43 15.97
CA PRO A 45 -4.21 -9.10 16.10
C PRO A 45 -4.07 -10.21 15.07
N TRP A 46 -2.90 -10.28 14.46
CA TRP A 46 -2.67 -11.22 13.36
C TRP A 46 -1.19 -11.58 13.30
N SER A 47 -0.90 -12.81 12.90
CA SER A 47 0.46 -13.23 12.60
C SER A 47 0.44 -14.26 11.48
N GLY A 48 1.51 -14.30 10.71
CA GLY A 48 1.66 -15.23 9.61
C GLY A 48 2.17 -14.57 8.34
N PHE A 49 1.98 -15.25 7.23
CA PHE A 49 2.30 -14.74 5.91
C PHE A 49 1.02 -14.38 5.18
N THR A 50 1.08 -13.37 4.34
CA THR A 50 -0.02 -13.04 3.45
C THR A 50 0.35 -13.47 2.03
N ASP A 51 -0.58 -14.15 1.39
CA ASP A 51 -0.49 -14.49 -0.03
C ASP A 51 -1.41 -13.61 -0.89
N LEU A 52 -1.94 -12.55 -0.31
CA LEU A 52 -2.82 -11.63 -1.00
C LEU A 52 -2.12 -11.05 -2.22
N PHE A 53 -2.68 -11.31 -3.39
CA PHE A 53 -2.19 -10.78 -4.65
C PHE A 53 -3.06 -9.60 -5.07
N ILE A 54 -2.47 -8.40 -5.02
CA ILE A 54 -3.19 -7.16 -5.31
C ILE A 54 -2.95 -6.78 -6.77
N THR A 55 -4.05 -6.71 -7.53
CA THR A 55 -4.05 -6.34 -8.94
C THR A 55 -4.87 -5.08 -9.15
N PRO A 56 -4.76 -4.42 -10.31
CA PRO A 56 -5.64 -3.30 -10.64
C PRO A 56 -7.12 -3.68 -10.46
N GLY A 57 -7.88 -2.80 -9.83
CA GLY A 57 -9.28 -3.07 -9.47
C GLY A 57 -9.50 -3.52 -8.04
N PHE A 58 -8.43 -3.86 -7.31
CA PHE A 58 -8.53 -4.20 -5.89
C PHE A 58 -9.05 -2.98 -5.10
N LYS A 59 -9.99 -3.23 -4.19
CA LYS A 59 -10.57 -2.18 -3.35
C LYS A 59 -9.85 -2.11 -2.01
N PHE A 60 -9.14 -1.02 -1.78
CA PHE A 60 -8.43 -0.79 -0.52
C PHE A 60 -9.39 -0.22 0.53
N GLU A 61 -9.27 -0.69 1.77
CA GLU A 61 -10.19 -0.32 2.85
C GLU A 61 -9.54 0.54 3.93
N ILE A 62 -8.23 0.36 4.18
CA ILE A 62 -7.58 0.90 5.36
C ILE A 62 -6.53 1.94 5.03
N VAL A 63 -5.61 1.64 4.13
CA VAL A 63 -4.44 2.48 3.89
C VAL A 63 -4.78 3.64 2.97
N ASN A 64 -4.41 4.85 3.40
CA ASN A 64 -4.66 6.09 2.65
C ASN A 64 -3.45 6.55 1.86
N LEU A 65 -2.26 6.37 2.42
CA LEU A 65 -1.00 6.77 1.79
C LEU A 65 0.00 5.63 1.86
N LEU A 66 0.78 5.48 0.82
CA LEU A 66 1.83 4.47 0.71
C LEU A 66 3.15 5.16 0.44
N ILE A 67 4.14 4.89 1.29
CA ILE A 67 5.52 5.33 1.10
C ILE A 67 6.34 4.12 0.69
N THR A 68 6.93 4.17 -0.48
CA THR A 68 7.73 3.06 -1.00
C THR A 68 8.78 3.57 -2.00
N ASN A 69 9.72 2.72 -2.35
CA ASN A 69 10.69 3.02 -3.41
C ASN A 69 10.07 2.80 -4.78
N PHE A 70 10.68 3.37 -5.81
CA PHE A 70 10.33 3.05 -7.18
C PHE A 70 10.62 1.58 -7.48
N HIS A 71 9.72 0.95 -8.21
CA HIS A 71 9.86 -0.45 -8.62
C HIS A 71 10.14 -0.52 -10.11
N LEU A 72 10.88 -1.55 -10.54
CA LEU A 72 11.10 -1.77 -11.96
C LEU A 72 9.78 -2.06 -12.68
N PRO A 73 9.64 -1.62 -13.93
CA PRO A 73 8.47 -1.98 -14.74
C PRO A 73 8.27 -3.49 -14.82
N LYS A 74 7.01 -3.92 -14.90
CA LYS A 74 6.60 -5.34 -15.01
C LYS A 74 6.83 -6.17 -13.75
N SER A 75 7.14 -5.55 -12.61
CA SER A 75 7.20 -6.29 -11.34
C SER A 75 5.80 -6.48 -10.78
N THR A 76 5.64 -7.52 -9.92
CA THR A 76 4.38 -7.71 -9.18
C THR A 76 4.11 -6.57 -8.21
N LEU A 77 5.17 -5.95 -7.70
CA LEU A 77 5.06 -4.77 -6.84
C LEU A 77 4.52 -3.57 -7.61
N LEU A 78 4.87 -3.44 -8.89
CA LEU A 78 4.31 -2.39 -9.74
C LEU A 78 2.79 -2.56 -9.89
N MET A 79 2.31 -3.79 -10.00
CA MET A 79 0.86 -4.07 -10.06
C MET A 79 0.15 -3.61 -8.79
N LEU A 80 0.76 -3.86 -7.63
CA LEU A 80 0.22 -3.42 -6.34
C LEU A 80 0.12 -1.90 -6.27
N VAL A 81 1.19 -1.20 -6.63
CA VAL A 81 1.23 0.27 -6.61
C VAL A 81 0.24 0.84 -7.62
N SER A 82 0.10 0.22 -8.78
CA SER A 82 -0.87 0.64 -9.80
C SER A 82 -2.31 0.47 -9.31
N ALA A 83 -2.61 -0.62 -8.59
CA ALA A 83 -3.92 -0.83 -8.00
C ALA A 83 -4.23 0.25 -6.94
N PHE A 84 -3.23 0.63 -6.16
CA PHE A 84 -3.40 1.61 -5.08
C PHE A 84 -3.60 3.03 -5.59
N HIS A 85 -2.73 3.49 -6.48
CA HIS A 85 -2.67 4.90 -6.91
C HIS A 85 -3.37 5.17 -8.24
N GLY A 86 -3.75 4.12 -8.96
CA GLY A 86 -4.32 4.26 -10.29
C GLY A 86 -3.30 3.97 -11.38
N GLN A 87 -3.68 3.12 -12.33
CA GLN A 87 -2.78 2.62 -13.36
C GLN A 87 -2.24 3.72 -14.27
N GLU A 88 -3.09 4.65 -14.69
CA GLU A 88 -2.65 5.77 -15.52
C GLU A 88 -1.70 6.69 -14.77
N ASN A 89 -2.00 6.97 -13.51
CA ASN A 89 -1.16 7.83 -12.68
C ASN A 89 0.23 7.22 -12.50
N ILE A 90 0.30 5.93 -12.26
CA ILE A 90 1.57 5.22 -12.10
C ILE A 90 2.36 5.23 -13.42
N PHE A 91 1.70 5.02 -14.53
CA PHE A 91 2.36 5.08 -15.84
C PHE A 91 3.05 6.42 -16.06
N LYS A 92 2.34 7.52 -15.79
CA LYS A 92 2.88 8.88 -15.92
C LYS A 92 4.06 9.13 -14.99
N ILE A 93 3.97 8.67 -13.75
CA ILE A 93 5.04 8.82 -12.76
C ILE A 93 6.29 8.07 -13.18
N TYR A 94 6.14 6.84 -13.63
CA TYR A 94 7.28 6.03 -14.07
C TYR A 94 7.92 6.59 -15.32
N GLN A 95 7.13 7.09 -16.26
CA GLN A 95 7.65 7.75 -17.44
C GLN A 95 8.49 8.97 -17.05
N HIS A 96 8.00 9.80 -16.13
CA HIS A 96 8.72 10.94 -15.60
C HIS A 96 10.02 10.50 -14.90
N ALA A 97 9.95 9.46 -14.08
CA ALA A 97 11.11 8.96 -13.35
C ALA A 97 12.20 8.43 -14.29
N ILE A 98 11.82 7.76 -15.37
CA ILE A 98 12.78 7.30 -16.39
C ILE A 98 13.43 8.49 -17.10
N GLU A 99 12.65 9.49 -17.49
CA GLU A 99 13.15 10.70 -18.15
C GLU A 99 14.11 11.49 -17.26
N GLN A 100 13.83 11.53 -15.95
CA GLN A 100 14.66 12.24 -14.97
C GLN A 100 15.74 11.39 -14.34
N LYS A 101 15.86 10.12 -14.75
CA LYS A 101 16.87 9.17 -14.28
C LYS A 101 16.83 8.95 -12.78
N TYR A 102 15.64 8.83 -12.20
CA TYR A 102 15.48 8.46 -10.80
C TYR A 102 15.93 7.00 -10.59
N ARG A 103 16.41 6.72 -9.38
CA ARG A 103 16.90 5.38 -9.02
C ARG A 103 15.75 4.49 -8.55
N PHE A 104 15.96 3.19 -8.65
CA PHE A 104 14.95 2.16 -8.33
C PHE A 104 15.39 1.28 -7.17
N PHE A 105 14.41 0.56 -6.56
CA PHE A 105 14.59 -0.37 -5.42
C PHE A 105 15.21 0.33 -4.20
N SER A 106 15.98 -0.42 -3.40
CA SER A 106 16.61 0.09 -2.19
C SER A 106 17.70 1.14 -2.46
N TYR A 107 18.17 1.21 -3.68
CA TYR A 107 19.10 2.27 -4.11
C TYR A 107 18.36 3.45 -4.72
N GLY A 108 17.02 3.39 -4.74
CA GLY A 108 16.20 4.29 -5.49
C GLY A 108 15.64 5.44 -4.68
N ASP A 109 14.98 6.31 -5.40
CA ASP A 109 14.24 7.41 -4.80
C ASP A 109 12.95 6.92 -4.19
N CYS A 110 12.54 7.54 -3.10
CA CYS A 110 11.30 7.20 -2.39
C CYS A 110 10.12 7.93 -2.99
N CYS A 111 8.95 7.30 -2.96
CA CYS A 111 7.70 7.88 -3.43
C CYS A 111 6.66 7.84 -2.34
N ILE A 112 5.75 8.82 -2.38
CA ILE A 112 4.53 8.82 -1.56
C ILE A 112 3.35 8.77 -2.52
N PHE A 113 2.54 7.72 -2.42
CA PHE A 113 1.35 7.56 -3.24
C PHE A 113 0.09 7.71 -2.40
N SER A 114 -0.88 8.46 -2.90
CA SER A 114 -2.21 8.51 -2.30
C SER A 114 -3.10 7.44 -2.94
N ARG A 115 -4.07 6.95 -2.16
CA ARG A 115 -5.06 6.01 -2.67
C ARG A 115 -5.94 6.73 -3.70
N ASP A 116 -6.18 6.04 -4.84
CA ASP A 116 -7.09 6.55 -5.85
C ASP A 116 -8.52 6.58 -5.32
N ASN A 117 -9.26 7.66 -5.62
CA ASN A 117 -10.64 7.82 -5.19
C ASN A 117 -11.59 6.74 -5.74
N ASN A 118 -11.17 6.03 -6.78
CA ASN A 118 -11.95 4.93 -7.36
C ASN A 118 -11.69 3.58 -6.66
N ASN A 119 -10.86 3.57 -5.64
CA ASN A 119 -10.61 2.37 -4.84
C ASN A 119 -11.50 2.32 -3.61
#